data_40c57658b280bbb05dae98f2329db37f
#
_entry.id   40c57658b280bbb05dae98f2329db37f
#
_cell.length_a   1.000
_cell.length_b   1.000
_cell.length_c   1.000
_cell.angle_alpha   90.00
_cell.angle_beta   90.00
_cell.angle_gamma   90.00
#
_symmetry.space_group_name_H-M   'P 1'
#
loop_
_entity.id
_entity.type
_entity.pdbx_description
1 polymer ?
#
loop_
_entity_poly.entity_id
_entity_poly.type
_entity_poly.pdbx_seq_one_letter_code
_entity_poly.pdbx_strand_id
1 'polypeptide(L)'
;MVMLSVLPLLATACGVGEQTADGYESVSVQHAHEHWQQGEQATIPFVMLDVRTQQEYDQGHIKGAVLIPVQSLSERIDEVPKDRQLYLYCRSGVRSARASRLLAQQGFTSVENVIGGIEAWRDAGYPVESR
;
A
#
# COMPACT_ATOMS: atom_id res chain seq x y z
N MET A 1 35.85 -39.99 -0.82
CA MET A 1 34.49 -39.55 -1.24
C MET A 1 34.07 -38.42 -0.31
N VAL A 2 34.27 -37.18 -0.73
CA VAL A 2 34.00 -35.98 0.10
C VAL A 2 32.62 -35.48 -0.26
N MET A 3 31.65 -35.58 0.67
CA MET A 3 30.35 -34.99 0.54
C MET A 3 30.47 -33.49 0.80
N LEU A 4 30.34 -32.69 -0.24
CA LEU A 4 30.13 -31.23 -0.09
C LEU A 4 28.67 -30.98 0.30
N SER A 5 28.46 -30.63 1.57
CA SER A 5 27.20 -30.06 2.02
C SER A 5 27.07 -28.65 1.50
N VAL A 6 26.20 -28.46 0.54
CA VAL A 6 25.80 -27.11 0.10
C VAL A 6 24.77 -26.59 1.10
N LEU A 7 25.19 -25.67 1.95
CA LEU A 7 24.32 -24.93 2.85
C LEU A 7 23.49 -23.94 1.98
N PRO A 8 22.16 -23.92 2.08
CA PRO A 8 21.40 -22.88 1.40
C PRO A 8 21.66 -21.54 2.07
N LEU A 9 22.11 -20.58 1.29
CA LEU A 9 22.26 -19.19 1.70
C LEU A 9 20.84 -18.64 1.92
N LEU A 10 20.45 -18.51 3.19
CA LEU A 10 19.25 -17.79 3.57
C LEU A 10 19.48 -16.30 3.27
N ALA A 11 18.98 -15.85 2.14
CA ALA A 11 18.92 -14.42 1.85
C ALA A 11 17.91 -13.78 2.81
N THR A 12 18.41 -13.12 3.83
CA THR A 12 17.62 -12.23 4.68
C THR A 12 17.25 -10.99 3.85
N ALA A 13 16.06 -10.99 3.27
CA ALA A 13 15.50 -9.80 2.66
C ALA A 13 15.10 -8.83 3.77
N CYS A 14 15.96 -7.88 4.08
CA CYS A 14 15.64 -6.74 4.94
C CYS A 14 14.65 -5.81 4.25
N GLY A 15 13.45 -5.63 4.86
CA GLY A 15 12.58 -4.48 4.55
C GLY A 15 11.52 -4.69 3.48
N VAL A 16 11.25 -5.91 3.06
CA VAL A 16 10.13 -6.20 2.14
C VAL A 16 8.91 -6.56 2.96
N GLY A 17 7.76 -5.98 2.63
CA GLY A 17 6.50 -6.30 3.24
C GLY A 17 6.15 -7.80 3.10
N GLU A 18 5.32 -8.28 4.00
CA GLU A 18 4.86 -9.66 3.98
C GLU A 18 3.96 -9.88 2.77
N GLN A 19 4.40 -10.77 1.86
CA GLN A 19 3.58 -11.14 0.71
C GLN A 19 2.45 -12.06 1.15
N THR A 20 1.22 -11.67 0.81
CA THR A 20 0.03 -12.46 1.11
C THR A 20 -0.22 -13.51 0.02
N ALA A 21 -0.95 -14.58 0.37
CA ALA A 21 -1.44 -15.56 -0.61
C ALA A 21 -2.41 -14.97 -1.64
N ASP A 22 -2.97 -13.79 -1.36
CA ASP A 22 -3.94 -13.10 -2.20
C ASP A 22 -3.32 -12.20 -3.27
N GLY A 23 -1.98 -12.20 -3.40
CA GLY A 23 -1.27 -11.50 -4.47
C GLY A 23 -0.97 -10.03 -4.20
N TYR A 24 -1.15 -9.55 -2.98
CA TYR A 24 -0.70 -8.23 -2.54
C TYR A 24 0.27 -8.35 -1.35
N GLU A 25 0.99 -7.29 -1.06
CA GLU A 25 1.86 -7.23 0.11
C GLU A 25 1.25 -6.36 1.22
N SER A 26 1.60 -6.64 2.47
CA SER A 26 1.28 -5.78 3.61
C SER A 26 2.54 -5.10 4.09
N VAL A 27 2.51 -3.77 4.17
CA VAL A 27 3.67 -2.95 4.51
C VAL A 27 3.37 -2.03 5.70
N SER A 28 4.43 -1.62 6.41
CA SER A 28 4.30 -0.66 7.50
C SER A 28 4.06 0.76 6.99
N VAL A 29 3.55 1.64 7.85
CA VAL A 29 3.44 3.07 7.53
C VAL A 29 4.82 3.70 7.31
N GLN A 30 5.86 3.20 7.97
CA GLN A 30 7.23 3.66 7.78
C GLN A 30 7.72 3.40 6.36
N HIS A 31 7.47 2.19 5.85
CA HIS A 31 7.81 1.82 4.47
C HIS A 31 7.09 2.70 3.44
N ALA A 32 5.78 2.86 3.59
CA ALA A 32 4.99 3.71 2.70
C ALA A 32 5.43 5.17 2.78
N HIS A 33 5.72 5.67 3.98
CA HIS A 33 6.17 7.04 4.19
C HIS A 33 7.53 7.33 3.53
N GLU A 34 8.47 6.41 3.59
CA GLU A 34 9.77 6.57 2.92
C GLU A 34 9.60 6.81 1.42
N HIS A 35 8.74 6.06 0.77
CA HIS A 35 8.45 6.25 -0.65
C HIS A 35 7.67 7.55 -0.90
N TRP A 36 6.66 7.82 -0.08
CA TRP A 36 5.85 9.04 -0.16
C TRP A 36 6.70 10.32 -0.05
N GLN A 37 7.72 10.32 0.80
CA GLN A 37 8.64 11.47 0.96
C GLN A 37 9.41 11.80 -0.31
N GLN A 38 9.63 10.84 -1.20
CA GLN A 38 10.31 11.07 -2.47
C GLN A 38 9.46 11.92 -3.43
N GLY A 39 8.15 11.91 -3.27
CA GLY A 39 7.22 12.70 -4.07
C GLY A 39 7.33 12.39 -5.56
N GLU A 40 7.17 13.42 -6.38
CA GLU A 40 7.25 13.30 -7.84
C GLU A 40 8.65 12.92 -8.36
N GLN A 41 9.67 13.04 -7.52
CA GLN A 41 11.05 12.68 -7.85
C GLN A 41 11.35 11.19 -7.60
N ALA A 42 10.38 10.42 -7.12
CA ALA A 42 10.55 9.00 -6.89
C ALA A 42 10.93 8.28 -8.19
N THR A 43 11.99 7.45 -8.12
CA THR A 43 12.44 6.64 -9.25
C THR A 43 11.35 5.65 -9.69
N ILE A 44 10.61 5.12 -8.71
CA ILE A 44 9.44 4.26 -8.96
C ILE A 44 8.19 5.12 -8.72
N PRO A 45 7.37 5.38 -9.75
CA PRO A 45 6.14 6.14 -9.57
C PRO A 45 5.19 5.40 -8.61
N PHE A 46 4.48 6.16 -7.78
CA PHE A 46 3.54 5.59 -6.82
C PHE A 46 2.26 6.41 -6.69
N VAL A 47 1.24 5.81 -6.14
CA VAL A 47 -0.01 6.44 -5.75
C VAL A 47 -0.40 5.97 -4.35
N MET A 48 -0.76 6.92 -3.49
CA MET A 48 -1.47 6.64 -2.24
C MET A 48 -2.96 6.59 -2.56
N LEU A 49 -3.59 5.44 -2.37
CA LEU A 49 -5.01 5.23 -2.67
C LEU A 49 -5.79 5.13 -1.36
N ASP A 50 -6.61 6.14 -1.11
CA ASP A 50 -7.53 6.18 0.03
C ASP A 50 -8.83 5.49 -0.35
N VAL A 51 -9.15 4.40 0.35
CA VAL A 51 -10.37 3.61 0.06
C VAL A 51 -11.49 3.84 1.09
N ARG A 52 -11.37 4.92 1.85
CA ARG A 52 -12.38 5.34 2.85
C ARG A 52 -13.53 6.09 2.18
N THR A 53 -14.39 6.67 2.98
CA THR A 53 -15.48 7.52 2.51
C THR A 53 -15.00 8.94 2.19
N GLN A 54 -15.78 9.69 1.42
CA GLN A 54 -15.53 11.10 1.15
C GLN A 54 -15.46 11.91 2.44
N GLN A 55 -16.35 11.65 3.39
CA GLN A 55 -16.36 12.35 4.68
C GLN A 55 -15.06 12.11 5.48
N GLU A 56 -14.58 10.87 5.53
CA GLU A 56 -13.31 10.55 6.18
C GLU A 56 -12.13 11.25 5.51
N TYR A 57 -12.11 11.25 4.19
CA TYR A 57 -11.08 11.93 3.39
C TYR A 57 -11.05 13.43 3.66
N ASP A 58 -12.20 14.08 3.70
CA ASP A 58 -12.31 15.53 3.94
C ASP A 58 -11.84 15.91 5.36
N GLN A 59 -12.03 15.04 6.33
CA GLN A 59 -11.58 15.24 7.71
C GLN A 59 -10.07 15.08 7.90
N GLY A 60 -9.41 14.38 7.00
CA GLY A 60 -7.96 14.20 7.01
C GLY A 60 -7.54 13.06 6.10
N HIS A 61 -6.55 13.30 5.26
CA HIS A 61 -5.99 12.32 4.33
C HIS A 61 -4.50 12.56 4.12
N ILE A 62 -3.81 11.57 3.58
CA ILE A 62 -2.40 11.71 3.21
C ILE A 62 -2.32 12.61 1.98
N LYS A 63 -1.47 13.63 2.03
CA LYS A 63 -1.30 14.57 0.92
C LYS A 63 -0.98 13.84 -0.39
N GLY A 64 -1.74 14.19 -1.44
CA GLY A 64 -1.61 13.57 -2.76
C GLY A 64 -2.41 12.28 -2.93
N ALA A 65 -3.11 11.81 -1.90
CA ALA A 65 -3.91 10.60 -2.01
C ALA A 65 -5.10 10.79 -2.95
N VAL A 66 -5.33 9.76 -3.77
CA VAL A 66 -6.51 9.64 -4.62
C VAL A 66 -7.58 8.89 -3.85
N LEU A 67 -8.80 9.41 -3.80
CA LEU A 67 -9.93 8.78 -3.12
C LEU A 67 -10.74 7.92 -4.09
N ILE A 68 -10.80 6.64 -3.81
CA ILE A 68 -11.76 5.71 -4.42
C ILE A 68 -12.30 4.83 -3.31
N PRO A 69 -13.50 5.11 -2.77
CA PRO A 69 -14.08 4.28 -1.72
C PRO A 69 -14.16 2.81 -2.12
N VAL A 70 -13.89 1.92 -1.17
CA VAL A 70 -13.85 0.47 -1.46
C VAL A 70 -15.15 -0.05 -2.08
N GLN A 71 -16.30 0.52 -1.73
CA GLN A 71 -17.60 0.15 -2.30
C GLN A 71 -17.73 0.49 -3.79
N SER A 72 -16.99 1.48 -4.26
CA SER A 72 -17.02 1.94 -5.65
C SER A 72 -15.86 1.39 -6.48
N LEU A 73 -14.91 0.70 -5.85
CA LEU A 73 -13.64 0.36 -6.48
C LEU A 73 -13.82 -0.54 -7.72
N SER A 74 -14.67 -1.57 -7.63
CA SER A 74 -14.88 -2.48 -8.76
C SER A 74 -15.49 -1.80 -9.97
N GLU A 75 -16.36 -0.81 -9.78
CA GLU A 75 -16.97 -0.02 -10.85
C GLU A 75 -16.01 1.04 -11.42
N ARG A 76 -15.03 1.45 -10.62
CA ARG A 76 -14.06 2.51 -10.94
C ARG A 76 -12.65 1.96 -11.17
N ILE A 77 -12.54 0.69 -11.50
CA ILE A 77 -11.24 0.02 -11.67
C ILE A 77 -10.36 0.69 -12.73
N ASP A 78 -10.96 1.28 -13.75
CA ASP A 78 -10.26 1.99 -14.82
C ASP A 78 -9.58 3.29 -14.34
N GLU A 79 -9.97 3.81 -13.19
CA GLU A 79 -9.35 4.99 -12.58
C GLU A 79 -8.07 4.65 -11.80
N VAL A 80 -7.79 3.36 -11.58
CA VAL A 80 -6.60 2.91 -10.84
C VAL A 80 -5.43 2.72 -11.80
N PRO A 81 -4.31 3.43 -11.61
CA PRO A 81 -3.13 3.26 -12.48
C PRO A 81 -2.52 1.87 -12.35
N LYS A 82 -2.18 1.24 -13.49
CA LYS A 82 -1.56 -0.09 -13.54
C LYS A 82 -0.03 -0.04 -13.58
N ASP A 83 0.55 1.11 -13.89
CA ASP A 83 1.96 1.30 -14.22
C ASP A 83 2.79 1.86 -13.06
N ARG A 84 2.25 1.82 -11.84
CA ARG A 84 2.93 2.38 -10.67
C ARG A 84 2.64 1.59 -9.41
N GLN A 85 3.47 1.82 -8.39
CA GLN A 85 3.27 1.24 -7.07
C GLN A 85 2.01 1.81 -6.42
N LEU A 86 1.14 0.95 -5.93
CA LEU A 86 -0.08 1.34 -5.23
C LEU A 86 0.06 1.05 -3.73
N TYR A 87 -0.16 2.09 -2.93
CA TYR A 87 -0.29 1.99 -1.48
C TYR A 87 -1.74 2.25 -1.11
N LEU A 88 -2.43 1.21 -0.68
CA LEU A 88 -3.83 1.32 -0.27
C LEU A 88 -3.90 1.51 1.24
N TYR A 89 -4.68 2.48 1.68
CA TYR A 89 -4.94 2.67 3.09
C TYR A 89 -6.41 2.97 3.36
N CYS A 90 -6.84 2.61 4.55
CA CYS A 90 -8.11 3.02 5.11
C CYS A 90 -7.86 3.57 6.52
N ARG A 91 -8.81 3.42 7.43
CA ARG A 91 -8.63 3.87 8.80
C ARG A 91 -7.63 2.99 9.56
N SER A 92 -7.82 1.66 9.54
CA SER A 92 -7.08 0.69 10.35
C SER A 92 -6.44 -0.45 9.56
N GLY A 93 -6.69 -0.56 8.25
CA GLY A 93 -6.11 -1.57 7.37
C GLY A 93 -7.07 -2.68 6.89
N VAL A 94 -8.29 -2.76 7.42
CA VAL A 94 -9.25 -3.84 7.08
C VAL A 94 -9.89 -3.63 5.71
N ARG A 95 -10.47 -2.45 5.45
CA ARG A 95 -11.07 -2.11 4.15
C ARG A 95 -10.02 -2.10 3.04
N SER A 96 -8.84 -1.59 3.34
CA SER A 96 -7.73 -1.53 2.37
C SER A 96 -7.16 -2.90 2.05
N ALA A 97 -7.14 -3.85 2.98
CA ALA A 97 -6.79 -5.24 2.70
C ALA A 97 -7.78 -5.87 1.70
N ARG A 98 -9.07 -5.63 1.90
CA ARG A 98 -10.12 -6.10 0.98
C ARG A 98 -9.99 -5.47 -0.40
N ALA A 99 -9.72 -4.17 -0.47
CA ALA A 99 -9.48 -3.46 -1.71
C ALA A 99 -8.21 -3.96 -2.42
N SER A 100 -7.14 -4.23 -1.67
CA SER A 100 -5.88 -4.77 -2.21
C SER A 100 -6.08 -6.15 -2.85
N ARG A 101 -6.86 -7.01 -2.19
CA ARG A 101 -7.22 -8.33 -2.75
C ARG A 101 -8.00 -8.18 -4.05
N LEU A 102 -8.96 -7.28 -4.09
CA LEU A 102 -9.76 -7.03 -5.29
C LEU A 102 -8.86 -6.57 -6.46
N LEU A 103 -7.95 -5.63 -6.22
CA LEU A 103 -7.02 -5.16 -7.25
C LEU A 103 -6.09 -6.28 -7.73
N ALA A 104 -5.55 -7.09 -6.82
CA ALA A 104 -4.70 -8.23 -7.19
C ALA A 104 -5.46 -9.23 -8.07
N GLN A 105 -6.72 -9.52 -7.75
CA GLN A 105 -7.59 -10.40 -8.56
C GLN A 105 -7.90 -9.82 -9.94
N GLN A 106 -7.86 -8.49 -10.09
CA GLN A 106 -8.04 -7.79 -11.37
C GLN A 106 -6.75 -7.63 -12.17
N GLY A 107 -5.66 -8.24 -11.73
CA GLY A 107 -4.40 -8.26 -12.47
C GLY A 107 -3.40 -7.15 -12.10
N PHE A 108 -3.66 -6.37 -11.06
CA PHE A 108 -2.69 -5.41 -10.55
C PHE A 108 -1.56 -6.14 -9.81
N THR A 109 -0.32 -5.86 -10.16
CA THR A 109 0.86 -6.60 -9.68
C THR A 109 1.67 -5.87 -8.61
N SER A 110 1.46 -4.57 -8.45
CA SER A 110 2.22 -3.72 -7.51
C SER A 110 1.28 -3.10 -6.48
N VAL A 111 0.67 -3.95 -5.65
CA VAL A 111 -0.33 -3.55 -4.65
C VAL A 111 0.21 -3.82 -3.26
N GLU A 112 0.25 -2.79 -2.44
CA GLU A 112 0.64 -2.87 -1.05
C GLU A 112 -0.46 -2.29 -0.14
N ASN A 113 -0.87 -3.09 0.85
CA ASN A 113 -1.78 -2.65 1.90
C ASN A 113 -0.98 -2.03 3.05
N VAL A 114 -1.30 -0.81 3.44
CA VAL A 114 -0.64 -0.11 4.54
C VAL A 114 -1.24 -0.56 5.87
N ILE A 115 -0.47 -1.33 6.63
CA ILE A 115 -0.88 -1.87 7.93
C ILE A 115 -1.19 -0.74 8.91
N GLY A 116 -2.35 -0.83 9.55
CA GLY A 116 -2.79 0.16 10.55
C GLY A 116 -3.36 1.45 9.95
N GLY A 117 -3.28 1.62 8.62
CA GLY A 117 -3.91 2.71 7.90
C GLY A 117 -3.51 4.11 8.37
N ILE A 118 -4.46 5.06 8.24
CA ILE A 118 -4.19 6.46 8.63
C ILE A 118 -4.03 6.63 10.15
N GLU A 119 -4.60 5.74 10.95
CA GLU A 119 -4.37 5.77 12.42
C GLU A 119 -2.88 5.55 12.73
N ALA A 120 -2.27 4.50 12.17
CA ALA A 120 -0.85 4.24 12.35
C ALA A 120 0.04 5.34 11.73
N TRP A 121 -0.38 5.91 10.61
CA TRP A 121 0.29 7.05 9.98
C TRP A 121 0.34 8.26 10.89
N ARG A 122 -0.78 8.60 11.52
CA ARG A 122 -0.87 9.70 12.50
C ARG A 122 -0.07 9.41 13.77
N ASP A 123 -0.17 8.19 14.28
CA ASP A 123 0.56 7.77 15.48
C ASP A 123 2.07 7.84 15.31
N ALA A 124 2.56 7.63 14.09
CA ALA A 124 3.97 7.80 13.73
C ALA A 124 4.39 9.28 13.56
N GLY A 125 3.45 10.22 13.68
CA GLY A 125 3.69 11.65 13.52
C GLY A 125 3.78 12.11 12.06
N TYR A 126 3.34 11.30 11.11
CA TYR A 126 3.37 11.64 9.69
C TYR A 126 2.23 12.58 9.31
N PRO A 127 2.45 13.50 8.34
CA PRO A 127 1.50 14.56 8.07
C PRO A 127 0.25 14.10 7.35
N VAL A 128 -0.87 14.73 7.72
CA VAL A 128 -2.15 14.63 7.03
C VAL A 128 -2.66 16.03 6.73
N GLU A 129 -3.49 16.15 5.71
CA GLU A 129 -4.17 17.39 5.37
C GLU A 129 -5.68 17.19 5.36
N SER A 130 -6.43 18.27 5.57
CA SER A 130 -7.89 18.29 5.50
C SER A 130 -8.36 19.29 4.44
N ARG A 131 -9.57 19.08 3.95
CA ARG A 131 -10.26 20.06 3.09
C ARG A 131 -11.05 21.06 3.90
#